data_262324520709cad4fe0c82e4cece0a7b
#
_entry.id   262324520709cad4fe0c82e4cece0a7b
#
_cell.length_a   1.000
_cell.length_b   1.000
_cell.length_c   1.000
_cell.angle_alpha   90.00
_cell.angle_beta   90.00
_cell.angle_gamma   90.00
#
_symmetry.space_group_name_H-M   'P 1'
#
loop_
_entity.id
_entity.type
_entity.pdbx_description
1 polymer ?
#
loop_
_entity_poly.entity_id
_entity_poly.type
_entity_poly.pdbx_seq_one_letter_code
_entity_poly.pdbx_strand_id
1 'polypeptide(L)'
;VSARRKAEEARTFLISVAAELAGMHAQTLRTYDRLGLVSPQRTSGGGRRYSEHDVDLLREVQRLSQDEGVNLAGIKRIIELTNQVEALQSRLTEVTAELERVRKPSTALVLWQPRRGSK
;
A
#
# COMPACT_ATOMS: atom_id res chain seq x y z
N VAL A 1 3.31 14.74 -0.83
CA VAL A 1 3.22 13.32 -0.96
C VAL A 1 4.35 12.62 -0.25
N SER A 2 5.57 12.96 -0.55
CA SER A 2 6.66 12.28 0.09
C SER A 2 6.71 12.55 1.59
N ALA A 3 6.38 13.73 2.03
CA ALA A 3 6.38 14.04 3.45
C ALA A 3 5.33 13.22 4.18
N ARG A 4 4.16 13.11 3.60
CA ARG A 4 3.10 12.34 4.21
C ARG A 4 3.47 10.86 4.24
N ARG A 5 4.07 10.36 3.18
CA ARG A 5 4.48 9.00 3.12
C ARG A 5 5.53 8.70 4.18
N LYS A 6 6.48 9.60 4.34
CA LYS A 6 7.49 9.42 5.35
C LYS A 6 6.91 9.44 6.75
N ALA A 7 5.92 10.29 6.97
CA ALA A 7 5.28 10.33 8.28
C ALA A 7 4.55 9.04 8.56
N GLU A 8 3.91 8.48 7.56
CA GLU A 8 3.23 7.21 7.73
C GLU A 8 4.21 6.08 7.94
N GLU A 9 5.31 6.10 7.22
CA GLU A 9 6.31 5.06 7.38
C GLU A 9 7.01 5.15 8.71
N ALA A 10 7.06 6.34 9.30
CA ALA A 10 7.67 6.48 10.60
C ALA A 10 6.80 5.90 11.71
N ARG A 11 5.50 5.74 11.45
CA ARG A 11 4.63 5.16 12.44
C ARG A 11 4.65 3.66 12.28
N THR A 12 5.32 2.99 13.17
CA THR A 12 5.40 1.55 13.11
C THR A 12 5.09 0.97 14.48
N PHE A 13 4.72 -0.30 14.48
CA PHE A 13 4.29 -0.99 15.69
C PHE A 13 5.06 -2.28 15.86
N LEU A 14 5.37 -2.62 17.09
CA LEU A 14 5.92 -3.93 17.39
C LEU A 14 4.87 -5.00 17.12
N ILE A 15 5.32 -6.22 16.96
CA ILE A 15 4.43 -7.30 16.58
C ILE A 15 3.25 -7.47 17.55
N SER A 16 3.49 -7.32 18.84
CA SER A 16 2.40 -7.51 19.79
C SER A 16 1.32 -6.45 19.62
N VAL A 17 1.72 -5.21 19.38
CA VAL A 17 0.77 -4.12 19.18
C VAL A 17 0.08 -4.26 17.83
N ALA A 18 0.85 -4.60 16.79
CA ALA A 18 0.29 -4.77 15.46
C ALA A 18 -0.75 -5.89 15.46
N ALA A 19 -0.45 -7.00 16.12
CA ALA A 19 -1.39 -8.12 16.19
C ALA A 19 -2.66 -7.71 16.91
N GLU A 20 -2.52 -6.98 18.00
CA GLU A 20 -3.68 -6.51 18.74
C GLU A 20 -4.53 -5.58 17.90
N LEU A 21 -3.90 -4.64 17.22
CA LEU A 21 -4.62 -3.69 16.38
C LEU A 21 -5.32 -4.40 15.21
N ALA A 22 -4.71 -5.45 14.70
CA ALA A 22 -5.29 -6.20 13.59
C ALA A 22 -6.29 -7.25 14.03
N GLY A 23 -6.41 -7.49 15.33
CA GLY A 23 -7.38 -8.45 15.84
C GLY A 23 -6.95 -9.89 15.67
N MET A 24 -5.66 -10.16 15.72
CA MET A 24 -5.16 -11.53 15.56
C MET A 24 -4.08 -11.80 16.60
N HIS A 25 -3.70 -13.06 16.72
CA HIS A 25 -2.64 -13.44 17.63
C HIS A 25 -1.28 -13.12 17.04
N ALA A 26 -0.33 -12.76 17.90
CA ALA A 26 1.02 -12.47 17.44
C ALA A 26 1.63 -13.67 16.71
N GLN A 27 1.29 -14.87 17.16
CA GLN A 27 1.80 -16.08 16.51
C GLN A 27 1.29 -16.20 15.06
N THR A 28 0.05 -15.83 14.84
CA THR A 28 -0.50 -15.79 13.49
C THR A 28 0.29 -14.81 12.63
N LEU A 29 0.60 -13.67 13.18
CA LEU A 29 1.34 -12.67 12.46
C LEU A 29 2.76 -13.15 12.14
N ARG A 30 3.39 -13.84 13.08
CA ARG A 30 4.70 -14.45 12.81
C ARG A 30 4.64 -15.48 11.70
N THR A 31 3.57 -16.24 11.67
CA THR A 31 3.36 -17.22 10.62
C THR A 31 3.22 -16.55 9.26
N TYR A 32 2.46 -15.45 9.21
CA TYR A 32 2.28 -14.72 7.97
C TYR A 32 3.61 -14.14 7.49
N ASP A 33 4.42 -13.63 8.41
CA ASP A 33 5.73 -13.13 8.06
C ASP A 33 6.60 -14.25 7.49
N ARG A 34 6.59 -15.40 8.15
CA ARG A 34 7.40 -16.52 7.71
C ARG A 34 6.99 -17.03 6.34
N LEU A 35 5.71 -16.96 6.04
CA LEU A 35 5.19 -17.39 4.75
C LEU A 35 5.34 -16.34 3.67
N GLY A 36 5.84 -15.17 4.02
CA GLY A 36 6.04 -14.12 3.05
C GLY A 36 4.78 -13.34 2.71
N LEU A 37 3.74 -13.47 3.52
CA LEU A 37 2.50 -12.74 3.27
C LEU A 37 2.59 -11.28 3.67
N VAL A 38 3.42 -10.97 4.65
CA VAL A 38 3.70 -9.60 5.05
C VAL A 38 5.19 -9.46 5.18
N SER A 39 5.69 -8.26 5.03
CA SER A 39 7.13 -7.98 5.06
C SER A 39 7.40 -6.84 6.03
N PRO A 40 7.46 -7.14 7.31
CA PRO A 40 7.71 -6.08 8.28
C PRO A 40 9.13 -5.58 8.16
N GLN A 41 9.35 -4.36 8.60
CA GLN A 41 10.69 -3.83 8.69
C GLN A 41 11.38 -4.48 9.88
N ARG A 42 12.69 -4.67 9.76
CA ARG A 42 13.48 -5.23 10.84
C ARG A 42 14.26 -4.12 11.52
N THR A 43 14.25 -4.14 12.83
CA THR A 43 15.07 -3.20 13.57
C THR A 43 16.46 -3.79 13.70
N SER A 44 17.40 -2.99 14.17
CA SER A 44 18.77 -3.44 14.33
C SER A 44 18.87 -4.59 15.34
N GLY A 45 17.93 -4.70 16.26
CA GLY A 45 17.90 -5.81 17.19
C GLY A 45 17.17 -7.04 16.68
N GLY A 46 16.75 -7.05 15.43
CA GLY A 46 16.02 -8.18 14.88
C GLY A 46 14.53 -8.15 15.10
N GLY A 47 14.01 -7.11 15.72
CA GLY A 47 12.58 -7.00 15.97
C GLY A 47 11.83 -6.70 14.69
N ARG A 48 10.53 -6.96 14.72
CA ARG A 48 9.65 -6.70 13.60
C ARG A 48 8.88 -5.42 13.84
N ARG A 49 8.78 -4.59 12.82
CA ARG A 49 8.03 -3.34 12.86
C ARG A 49 7.02 -3.33 11.73
N TYR A 50 5.77 -3.11 12.07
CA TYR A 50 4.68 -3.11 11.11
C TYR A 50 4.13 -1.71 10.96
N SER A 51 3.87 -1.29 9.72
CA SER A 51 3.34 0.05 9.46
C SER A 51 1.84 0.06 9.67
N GLU A 52 1.25 1.25 9.68
CA GLU A 52 -0.19 1.37 9.72
C GLU A 52 -0.83 0.70 8.52
N HIS A 53 -0.18 0.81 7.38
CA HIS A 53 -0.66 0.16 6.17
C HIS A 53 -0.69 -1.36 6.34
N ASP A 54 0.35 -1.90 6.95
CA ASP A 54 0.40 -3.33 7.23
C ASP A 54 -0.73 -3.74 8.15
N VAL A 55 -0.99 -2.94 9.17
CA VAL A 55 -2.05 -3.23 10.14
C VAL A 55 -3.40 -3.21 9.44
N ASP A 56 -3.63 -2.24 8.57
CA ASP A 56 -4.90 -2.16 7.85
C ASP A 56 -5.10 -3.38 6.96
N LEU A 57 -4.04 -3.80 6.27
CA LEU A 57 -4.11 -4.98 5.43
C LEU A 57 -4.41 -6.22 6.27
N LEU A 58 -3.74 -6.36 7.40
CA LEU A 58 -3.94 -7.50 8.27
C LEU A 58 -5.35 -7.51 8.86
N ARG A 59 -5.88 -6.33 9.14
CA ARG A 59 -7.24 -6.22 9.65
C ARG A 59 -8.24 -6.73 8.62
N GLU A 60 -8.03 -6.36 7.37
CA GLU A 60 -8.91 -6.80 6.31
C GLU A 60 -8.77 -8.31 6.08
N VAL A 61 -7.54 -8.83 6.15
CA VAL A 61 -7.30 -10.24 6.02
C VAL A 61 -8.01 -11.01 7.13
N GLN A 62 -7.95 -10.48 8.34
CA GLN A 62 -8.59 -11.14 9.48
C GLN A 62 -10.11 -11.15 9.29
N ARG A 63 -10.67 -10.06 8.84
CA ARG A 63 -12.10 -9.98 8.57
C ARG A 63 -12.50 -11.02 7.52
N LEU A 64 -11.74 -11.10 6.43
CA LEU A 64 -12.05 -12.06 5.36
C LEU A 64 -11.95 -13.49 5.87
N SER A 65 -10.95 -13.76 6.70
CA SER A 65 -10.76 -15.09 7.21
C SER A 65 -11.89 -15.51 8.15
N GLN A 66 -12.28 -14.62 9.04
CA GLN A 66 -13.27 -14.96 10.06
C GLN A 66 -14.69 -14.79 9.57
N ASP A 67 -14.96 -13.73 8.86
CA ASP A 67 -16.35 -13.44 8.45
C ASP A 67 -16.69 -14.14 7.15
N GLU A 68 -15.74 -14.29 6.25
CA GLU A 68 -15.99 -14.85 4.93
C GLU A 68 -15.45 -16.26 4.78
N GLY A 69 -14.71 -16.76 5.77
CA GLY A 69 -14.22 -18.12 5.72
C GLY A 69 -13.12 -18.37 4.70
N VAL A 70 -12.36 -17.33 4.34
CA VAL A 70 -11.30 -17.49 3.35
C VAL A 70 -10.13 -18.25 3.99
N ASN A 71 -9.67 -19.31 3.34
CA ASN A 71 -8.58 -20.11 3.87
C ASN A 71 -7.23 -19.45 3.54
N LEU A 72 -6.15 -20.06 4.02
CA LEU A 72 -4.81 -19.49 3.90
C LEU A 72 -4.41 -19.25 2.45
N ALA A 73 -4.73 -20.18 1.56
CA ALA A 73 -4.39 -20.01 0.15
C ALA A 73 -5.11 -18.81 -0.43
N GLY A 74 -6.38 -18.62 -0.08
CA GLY A 74 -7.13 -17.47 -0.52
C GLY A 74 -6.59 -16.18 0.05
N ILE A 75 -6.19 -16.21 1.32
CA ILE A 75 -5.60 -15.04 1.96
C ILE A 75 -4.33 -14.63 1.23
N LYS A 76 -3.49 -15.60 0.92
CA LYS A 76 -2.25 -15.31 0.20
C LYS A 76 -2.56 -14.66 -1.15
N ARG A 77 -3.54 -15.21 -1.86
CA ARG A 77 -3.92 -14.65 -3.15
C ARG A 77 -4.47 -13.23 -3.02
N ILE A 78 -5.26 -13.01 -2.00
CA ILE A 78 -5.81 -11.68 -1.76
C ILE A 78 -4.70 -10.68 -1.49
N ILE A 79 -3.72 -11.04 -0.68
CA ILE A 79 -2.61 -10.16 -0.39
C ILE A 79 -1.82 -9.86 -1.68
N GLU A 80 -1.57 -10.87 -2.50
CA GLU A 80 -0.87 -10.67 -3.75
C GLU A 80 -1.62 -9.70 -4.66
N LEU A 81 -2.92 -9.90 -4.77
CA LEU A 81 -3.73 -9.03 -5.63
C LEU A 81 -3.83 -7.62 -5.06
N THR A 82 -3.94 -7.49 -3.76
CA THR A 82 -3.97 -6.19 -3.12
C THR A 82 -2.68 -5.44 -3.40
N ASN A 83 -1.55 -6.12 -3.28
CA ASN A 83 -0.26 -5.50 -3.57
C ASN A 83 -0.16 -5.06 -5.02
N GLN A 84 -0.69 -5.87 -5.93
CA GLN A 84 -0.70 -5.51 -7.35
C GLN A 84 -1.57 -4.29 -7.59
N VAL A 85 -2.74 -4.24 -6.96
CA VAL A 85 -3.63 -3.10 -7.10
C VAL A 85 -2.95 -1.84 -6.60
N GLU A 86 -2.29 -1.92 -5.46
CA GLU A 86 -1.63 -0.75 -4.89
C GLU A 86 -0.47 -0.29 -5.76
N ALA A 87 0.28 -1.23 -6.33
CA ALA A 87 1.35 -0.87 -7.23
C ALA A 87 0.82 -0.19 -8.48
N LEU A 88 -0.29 -0.69 -9.00
CA LEU A 88 -0.91 -0.09 -10.17
C LEU A 88 -1.46 1.29 -9.85
N GLN A 89 -2.05 1.46 -8.68
CA GLN A 89 -2.56 2.77 -8.28
C GLN A 89 -1.44 3.78 -8.13
N SER A 90 -0.31 3.35 -7.57
CA SER A 90 0.85 4.23 -7.46
C SER A 90 1.38 4.61 -8.83
N ARG A 91 1.46 3.64 -9.73
CA ARG A 91 1.91 3.90 -11.08
C ARG A 91 0.96 4.85 -11.79
N LEU A 92 -0.33 4.64 -11.61
CA LEU A 92 -1.33 5.51 -12.21
C LEU A 92 -1.18 6.94 -11.71
N THR A 93 -0.95 7.10 -10.42
CA THR A 93 -0.74 8.42 -9.83
C THR A 93 0.50 9.08 -10.44
N GLU A 94 1.57 8.34 -10.58
CA GLU A 94 2.79 8.87 -11.19
C GLU A 94 2.56 9.31 -12.63
N VAL A 95 1.91 8.45 -13.39
CA VAL A 95 1.67 8.75 -14.80
C VAL A 95 0.73 9.93 -14.94
N THR A 96 -0.29 10.00 -14.11
CA THR A 96 -1.22 11.12 -14.14
C THR A 96 -0.52 12.43 -13.79
N ALA A 97 0.33 12.39 -12.78
CA ALA A 97 1.08 13.59 -12.40
C ALA A 97 2.01 14.02 -13.52
N GLU A 98 2.63 13.06 -14.18
CA GLU A 98 3.51 13.36 -15.28
C GLU A 98 2.74 13.95 -16.45
N LEU A 99 1.58 13.38 -16.73
CA LEU A 99 0.73 13.89 -17.79
C LEU A 99 0.28 15.33 -17.48
N GLU A 100 -0.05 15.60 -16.23
CA GLU A 100 -0.45 16.94 -15.84
C GLU A 100 0.70 17.94 -16.02
N ARG A 101 1.91 17.49 -15.72
CA ARG A 101 3.07 18.38 -15.93
C ARG A 101 3.24 18.71 -17.40
N VAL A 102 3.07 17.70 -18.25
CA VAL A 102 3.19 17.91 -19.67
C VAL A 102 2.05 18.76 -20.21
N ARG A 103 0.85 18.53 -19.72
CA ARG A 103 -0.29 19.28 -20.19
C ARG A 103 -0.41 20.66 -19.61
N LYS A 104 0.34 20.91 -18.54
CA LYS A 104 0.23 22.19 -17.91
C LYS A 104 0.59 23.25 -18.91
N PRO A 105 -0.22 24.25 -19.09
CA PRO A 105 0.06 25.26 -20.10
C PRO A 105 1.30 26.01 -19.76
N SER A 106 2.17 26.09 -20.71
CA SER A 106 3.28 27.01 -20.70
C SER A 106 2.97 28.06 -21.73
N THR A 107 3.73 29.09 -21.75
CA THR A 107 3.54 30.14 -22.75
C THR A 107 3.60 29.55 -24.13
N ALA A 108 4.56 28.71 -24.38
CA ALA A 108 4.72 28.12 -25.69
C ALA A 108 3.53 27.25 -26.03
N LEU A 109 3.07 26.47 -25.08
CA LEU A 109 1.96 25.61 -25.34
C LEU A 109 0.68 26.39 -25.60
N VAL A 110 0.49 27.44 -24.88
CA VAL A 110 -0.68 28.28 -25.09
C VAL A 110 -0.65 28.89 -26.45
N LEU A 111 0.52 29.34 -26.89
CA LEU A 111 0.62 29.93 -28.20
C LEU A 111 0.37 28.90 -29.28
N TRP A 112 0.69 27.67 -29.00
CA TRP A 112 0.52 26.67 -30.00
C TRP A 112 -0.90 26.17 -30.08
N GLN A 113 -1.75 26.64 -29.26
CA GLN A 113 -3.07 26.24 -29.29
C GLN A 113 -3.55 25.96 -30.65
N PRO A 114 -3.98 24.83 -30.87
CA PRO A 114 -4.40 24.46 -32.21
C PRO A 114 -5.60 25.21 -32.55
N ARG A 115 -5.64 25.54 -33.73
CA ARG A 115 -6.65 26.22 -34.12
C ARG A 115 -7.63 25.38 -34.29
N ARG A 116 -8.19 24.88 -33.58
CA ARG A 116 -9.13 24.09 -33.74
C ARG A 116 -10.04 24.55 -34.55
N GLY A 117 -10.27 25.17 -34.45
CA GLY A 117 -11.17 25.49 -35.26
C GLY A 117 -10.73 25.65 -36.50
N SER A 118 -9.83 25.67 -36.64
CA SER A 118 -9.44 25.91 -37.80
C SER A 118 -9.97 25.09 -38.59
N LYS A 119 -10.49 24.85 -38.33
CA LYS A 119 -11.12 24.29 -38.98
C LYS A 119 -11.55 24.59 -39.39
#